data_98f8c5dc2a9781e13b0dc74cfd1a3dfa
#
_entry.id   98f8c5dc2a9781e13b0dc74cfd1a3dfa
#
_cell.length_a   1.000
_cell.length_b   1.000
_cell.length_c   1.000
_cell.angle_alpha   90.00
_cell.angle_beta   90.00
_cell.angle_gamma   90.00
#
_symmetry.space_group_name_H-M   'P 1'
#
loop_
_entity.id
_entity.type
_entity.pdbx_description
1 polymer ?
#
loop_
_entity_poly.entity_id
_entity_poly.type
_entity_poly.pdbx_seq_one_letter_code
_entity_poly.pdbx_strand_id
1 'polypeptide(L)'
;EALISFPIIFGCVDGDGPRLILTELAAAYGATLIDAATEIIPRHGTVEDFGGRVVVARPGEFCLDCANELNMEAAKQELEPEAARAVRRVHGYGLGEQGKAASVVSLNGIVANLAVTEFWAMVTGLREVHRYIVYYGMRSSVKVRTNPRKEDCFICGALANSREQANIFRYVDPVNAKLS
;
A
#
# COMPACT_ATOMS: atom_id res chain seq x y z
N GLU A 1 4.89 17.45 7.51
CA GLU A 1 5.02 18.66 6.64
C GLU A 1 5.67 18.35 5.28
N ALA A 2 6.73 17.52 5.20
CA ALA A 2 7.41 17.23 3.94
C ALA A 2 6.49 16.61 2.87
N LEU A 3 5.62 15.66 3.22
CA LEU A 3 4.69 14.99 2.27
C LEU A 3 3.67 15.96 1.62
N ILE A 4 3.43 17.11 2.24
CA ILE A 4 2.45 18.10 1.77
C ILE A 4 2.92 18.83 0.50
N SER A 5 4.22 18.85 0.25
CA SER A 5 4.84 19.66 -0.80
C SER A 5 5.10 18.88 -2.09
N PHE A 6 4.93 17.57 -2.09
CA PHE A 6 5.24 16.72 -3.24
C PHE A 6 3.99 16.15 -3.89
N PRO A 7 3.78 16.39 -5.20
CA PRO A 7 2.60 15.88 -5.91
C PRO A 7 2.67 14.38 -6.19
N ILE A 8 3.84 13.75 -6.06
CA ILE A 8 4.07 12.32 -6.32
C ILE A 8 4.91 11.73 -5.19
N ILE A 9 4.47 10.59 -4.69
CA ILE A 9 5.11 9.84 -3.61
C ILE A 9 5.39 8.43 -4.11
N PHE A 10 6.60 7.91 -3.88
CA PHE A 10 6.90 6.49 -4.05
C PHE A 10 6.76 5.77 -2.71
N GLY A 11 5.85 4.78 -2.66
CA GLY A 11 5.65 3.90 -1.52
C GLY A 11 6.40 2.59 -1.73
N CYS A 12 7.43 2.34 -0.90
CA CYS A 12 8.20 1.11 -0.89
C CYS A 12 8.34 0.62 0.56
N VAL A 13 7.23 0.59 1.27
CA VAL A 13 7.18 0.23 2.69
C VAL A 13 6.79 -1.23 2.88
N ASP A 14 7.34 -1.84 3.92
CA ASP A 14 6.92 -3.15 4.38
C ASP A 14 5.70 -3.01 5.30
N GLY A 15 4.79 -3.99 5.21
CA GLY A 15 3.61 -4.05 6.04
C GLY A 15 2.42 -3.22 5.54
N ASP A 16 1.24 -3.57 6.04
CA ASP A 16 -0.03 -2.94 5.66
C ASP A 16 -0.29 -1.64 6.43
N GLY A 17 0.21 -1.52 7.65
CA GLY A 17 0.05 -0.33 8.48
C GLY A 17 0.69 0.92 7.86
N PRO A 18 2.01 0.94 7.60
CA PRO A 18 2.67 2.03 6.90
C PRO A 18 2.08 2.32 5.53
N ARG A 19 1.66 1.28 4.80
CA ARG A 19 1.05 1.40 3.47
C ARG A 19 -0.32 2.08 3.54
N LEU A 20 -1.12 1.75 4.54
CA LEU A 20 -2.40 2.43 4.79
C LEU A 20 -2.19 3.91 5.08
N ILE A 21 -1.25 4.25 5.97
CA ILE A 21 -0.93 5.65 6.31
C ILE A 21 -0.52 6.43 5.06
N LEU A 22 0.38 5.89 4.24
CA LEU A 22 0.80 6.54 2.99
C LEU A 22 -0.37 6.73 2.02
N THR A 23 -1.24 5.72 1.90
CA THR A 23 -2.41 5.78 1.00
C THR A 23 -3.39 6.85 1.44
N GLU A 24 -3.67 6.94 2.73
CA GLU A 24 -4.58 7.95 3.29
C GLU A 24 -4.01 9.36 3.18
N LEU A 25 -2.73 9.53 3.53
CA LEU A 25 -2.06 10.83 3.40
C LEU A 25 -2.00 11.30 1.96
N ALA A 26 -1.62 10.42 1.02
CA ALA A 26 -1.58 10.77 -0.39
C ALA A 26 -2.97 11.19 -0.88
N ALA A 27 -4.02 10.44 -0.54
CA ALA A 27 -5.38 10.77 -0.93
C ALA A 27 -5.83 12.11 -0.34
N ALA A 28 -5.65 12.33 0.97
CA ALA A 28 -6.09 13.54 1.65
C ALA A 28 -5.38 14.80 1.16
N TYR A 29 -4.09 14.71 0.86
CA TYR A 29 -3.28 15.85 0.40
C TYR A 29 -3.25 16.02 -1.12
N GLY A 30 -3.97 15.22 -1.86
CA GLY A 30 -4.05 15.35 -3.31
C GLY A 30 -2.82 14.86 -4.07
N ALA A 31 -1.97 14.04 -3.43
CA ALA A 31 -0.77 13.49 -4.05
C ALA A 31 -1.05 12.15 -4.75
N THR A 32 -0.35 11.88 -5.84
CA THR A 32 -0.33 10.55 -6.46
C THR A 32 0.65 9.66 -5.70
N LEU A 33 0.20 8.48 -5.27
CA LEU A 33 1.05 7.46 -4.67
C LEU A 33 1.35 6.37 -5.70
N ILE A 34 2.64 6.13 -5.98
CA ILE A 34 3.11 4.98 -6.74
C ILE A 34 3.65 3.97 -5.72
N ASP A 35 2.82 2.99 -5.38
CA ASP A 35 3.18 1.97 -4.39
C ASP A 35 3.71 0.71 -5.07
N ALA A 36 4.88 0.27 -4.64
CA ALA A 36 5.58 -0.90 -5.16
C ALA A 36 5.76 -1.93 -4.03
N ALA A 37 5.42 -3.18 -4.31
CA ALA A 37 5.61 -4.28 -3.37
C ALA A 37 6.05 -5.54 -4.08
N THR A 38 6.85 -6.35 -3.39
CA THR A 38 7.27 -7.68 -3.83
C THR A 38 6.84 -8.71 -2.81
N GLU A 39 6.58 -9.92 -3.27
CA GLU A 39 6.20 -11.04 -2.42
C GLU A 39 6.86 -12.32 -2.90
N ILE A 40 7.28 -13.15 -1.95
CA ILE A 40 7.74 -14.52 -2.17
C ILE A 40 6.86 -15.42 -1.32
N ILE A 41 6.14 -16.32 -1.94
CA ILE A 41 5.20 -17.22 -1.28
C ILE A 41 5.87 -18.57 -1.05
N PRO A 42 6.31 -18.86 0.19
CA PRO A 42 6.84 -20.17 0.52
C PRO A 42 5.71 -21.15 0.81
N ARG A 43 5.85 -22.38 0.35
CA ARG A 43 4.97 -23.48 0.71
C ARG A 43 5.77 -24.76 0.94
N HIS A 44 5.59 -25.38 2.10
CA HIS A 44 6.28 -26.63 2.47
C HIS A 44 7.81 -26.59 2.30
N GLY A 45 8.44 -25.44 2.60
CA GLY A 45 9.90 -25.26 2.50
C GLY A 45 10.43 -24.97 1.08
N THR A 46 9.54 -24.84 0.09
CA THR A 46 9.89 -24.43 -1.28
C THR A 46 9.21 -23.12 -1.64
N VAL A 47 9.74 -22.41 -2.63
CA VAL A 47 9.06 -21.21 -3.19
C VAL A 47 7.97 -21.69 -4.16
N GLU A 48 6.70 -21.42 -3.82
CA GLU A 48 5.55 -21.76 -4.68
C GLU A 48 5.32 -20.71 -5.75
N ASP A 49 5.40 -19.43 -5.37
CA ASP A 49 5.29 -18.30 -6.30
C ASP A 49 6.14 -17.13 -5.79
N PHE A 50 6.48 -16.25 -6.70
CA PHE A 50 7.12 -14.97 -6.39
C PHE A 50 6.73 -13.95 -7.44
N GLY A 51 6.69 -12.69 -7.03
CA GLY A 51 6.28 -11.63 -7.91
C GLY A 51 6.25 -10.29 -7.20
N GLY A 52 5.52 -9.38 -7.79
CA GLY A 52 5.29 -8.08 -7.19
C GLY A 52 4.31 -7.26 -7.99
N ARG A 53 4.05 -6.07 -7.49
CA ARG A 53 3.05 -5.22 -8.10
C ARG A 53 3.41 -3.75 -7.99
N VAL A 54 2.82 -2.95 -8.86
CA VAL A 54 2.82 -1.49 -8.79
C VAL A 54 1.37 -1.02 -8.85
N VAL A 55 0.97 -0.18 -7.90
CA VAL A 55 -0.31 0.52 -7.91
C VAL A 55 -0.07 2.01 -7.99
N VAL A 56 -0.63 2.67 -8.99
CA VAL A 56 -0.65 4.12 -9.11
C VAL A 56 -1.99 4.61 -8.57
N ALA A 57 -1.98 5.05 -7.32
CA ALA A 57 -3.15 5.57 -6.64
C ALA A 57 -3.26 7.08 -6.87
N ARG A 58 -4.42 7.52 -7.38
CA ARG A 58 -4.76 8.92 -7.58
C ARG A 58 -5.96 9.30 -6.73
N PRO A 59 -5.92 10.43 -6.05
CA PRO A 59 -7.03 10.90 -5.22
C PRO A 59 -8.34 10.96 -6.01
N GLY A 60 -9.38 10.33 -5.47
CA GLY A 60 -10.70 10.29 -6.10
C GLY A 60 -10.89 9.26 -7.22
N GLU A 61 -9.81 8.76 -7.81
CA GLU A 61 -9.89 7.85 -8.97
C GLU A 61 -9.70 6.38 -8.59
N PHE A 62 -8.63 6.06 -7.87
CA PHE A 62 -8.24 4.69 -7.56
C PHE A 62 -7.20 4.67 -6.42
N CYS A 63 -7.25 3.67 -5.55
CA CYS A 63 -6.30 3.52 -4.45
C CYS A 63 -5.95 2.05 -4.18
N LEU A 64 -5.07 1.80 -3.21
CA LEU A 64 -4.65 0.45 -2.86
C LEU A 64 -5.81 -0.41 -2.32
N ASP A 65 -6.78 0.19 -1.62
CA ASP A 65 -7.98 -0.54 -1.20
C ASP A 65 -8.83 -0.95 -2.42
N CYS A 66 -8.98 -0.09 -3.43
CA CYS A 66 -9.66 -0.44 -4.69
C CYS A 66 -8.92 -1.56 -5.45
N ALA A 67 -7.60 -1.61 -5.35
CA ALA A 67 -6.80 -2.69 -5.91
C ALA A 67 -6.92 -4.01 -5.12
N ASN A 68 -7.49 -4.01 -3.92
CA ASN A 68 -7.45 -5.08 -2.91
C ASN A 68 -6.01 -5.41 -2.46
N GLU A 69 -5.15 -4.39 -2.37
CA GLU A 69 -3.74 -4.48 -1.99
C GLU A 69 -3.48 -3.91 -0.58
N LEU A 70 -4.54 -3.74 0.21
CA LEU A 70 -4.49 -3.40 1.62
C LEU A 70 -5.28 -4.41 2.44
N ASN A 71 -4.60 -5.07 3.37
CA ASN A 71 -5.26 -5.83 4.42
C ASN A 71 -5.55 -4.89 5.61
N MET A 72 -6.78 -4.40 5.68
CA MET A 72 -7.20 -3.43 6.70
C MET A 72 -7.09 -3.98 8.12
N GLU A 73 -7.29 -5.29 8.32
CA GLU A 73 -7.15 -5.91 9.63
C GLU A 73 -5.69 -6.02 10.04
N ALA A 74 -4.81 -6.43 9.13
CA ALA A 74 -3.36 -6.43 9.37
C ALA A 74 -2.84 -5.01 9.65
N ALA A 75 -3.28 -4.03 8.86
CA ALA A 75 -2.91 -2.63 9.06
C ALA A 75 -3.29 -2.11 10.45
N LYS A 76 -4.52 -2.41 10.92
CA LYS A 76 -4.95 -2.04 12.26
C LYS A 76 -4.07 -2.66 13.34
N GLN A 77 -3.76 -3.95 13.22
CA GLN A 77 -2.93 -4.66 14.19
C GLN A 77 -1.49 -4.14 14.21
N GLU A 78 -0.92 -3.82 13.04
CA GLU A 78 0.42 -3.23 12.94
C GLU A 78 0.49 -1.83 13.56
N LEU A 79 -0.58 -1.06 13.48
CA LEU A 79 -0.68 0.32 13.99
C LEU A 79 -1.15 0.38 15.44
N GLU A 80 -1.51 -0.74 16.07
CA GLU A 80 -1.87 -0.78 17.48
C GLU A 80 -0.69 -0.38 18.39
N PRO A 81 -0.94 0.32 19.49
CA PRO A 81 0.06 0.56 20.52
C PRO A 81 0.67 -0.73 21.05
N GLU A 82 1.96 -0.71 21.42
CA GLU A 82 2.67 -1.91 21.90
C GLU A 82 1.98 -2.57 23.10
N ALA A 83 1.38 -1.79 23.99
CA ALA A 83 0.60 -2.31 25.11
C ALA A 83 -0.59 -3.18 24.66
N ALA A 84 -1.32 -2.75 23.62
CA ALA A 84 -2.44 -3.50 23.06
C ALA A 84 -1.96 -4.77 22.34
N ARG A 85 -0.84 -4.67 21.60
CA ARG A 85 -0.20 -5.82 20.96
C ARG A 85 0.28 -6.85 21.97
N ALA A 86 0.84 -6.42 23.12
CA ALA A 86 1.26 -7.31 24.18
C ALA A 86 0.09 -8.08 24.79
N VAL A 87 -1.05 -7.42 25.08
CA VAL A 87 -2.26 -8.06 25.58
C VAL A 87 -2.80 -9.10 24.58
N ARG A 88 -2.83 -8.75 23.30
CA ARG A 88 -3.30 -9.65 22.24
C ARG A 88 -2.42 -10.91 22.12
N ARG A 89 -1.09 -10.75 22.22
CA ARG A 89 -0.14 -11.89 22.24
C ARG A 89 -0.42 -12.86 23.40
N VAL A 90 -0.65 -12.33 24.60
CA VAL A 90 -0.95 -13.16 25.80
C VAL A 90 -2.23 -13.96 25.61
N HIS A 91 -3.25 -13.41 24.94
CA HIS A 91 -4.53 -14.08 24.71
C HIS A 91 -4.57 -14.94 23.43
N GLY A 92 -3.45 -15.09 22.71
CA GLY A 92 -3.37 -15.91 21.50
C GLY A 92 -4.10 -15.32 20.28
N TYR A 93 -4.53 -14.06 20.35
CA TYR A 93 -5.15 -13.32 19.26
C TYR A 93 -4.11 -12.43 18.58
N GLY A 94 -3.32 -12.96 17.69
CA GLY A 94 -2.37 -12.17 16.90
C GLY A 94 -2.14 -12.83 15.55
N LEU A 95 -1.88 -12.03 14.52
CA LEU A 95 -1.16 -12.55 13.37
C LEU A 95 0.16 -13.04 13.94
N GLY A 96 0.45 -14.35 13.80
CA GLY A 96 1.73 -14.90 14.26
C GLY A 96 2.87 -14.04 13.73
N GLU A 97 3.99 -13.97 14.44
CA GLU A 97 5.17 -13.26 13.94
C GLU A 97 5.44 -13.76 12.52
N GLN A 98 5.00 -12.96 11.54
CA GLN A 98 5.37 -13.21 10.15
C GLN A 98 6.87 -12.99 10.11
N GLY A 99 7.61 -14.09 9.96
CA GLY A 99 9.05 -14.03 9.80
C GLY A 99 9.36 -13.02 8.70
N LYS A 100 10.45 -12.27 8.85
CA LYS A 100 10.85 -11.24 7.89
C LYS A 100 10.75 -11.81 6.48
N ALA A 101 9.88 -11.22 5.66
CA ALA A 101 9.64 -11.71 4.30
C ALA A 101 10.96 -11.79 3.53
N ALA A 102 11.18 -12.90 2.82
CA ALA A 102 12.38 -13.04 2.00
C ALA A 102 12.40 -11.94 0.95
N SER A 103 13.53 -11.27 0.82
CA SER A 103 13.73 -10.18 -0.14
C SER A 103 14.85 -10.54 -1.12
N VAL A 104 14.58 -10.37 -2.40
CA VAL A 104 15.53 -10.66 -3.49
C VAL A 104 15.74 -9.40 -4.32
N VAL A 105 17.00 -8.96 -4.39
CA VAL A 105 17.38 -7.71 -5.05
C VAL A 105 16.93 -7.64 -6.51
N SER A 106 17.00 -8.75 -7.25
CA SER A 106 16.57 -8.80 -8.65
C SER A 106 15.06 -8.61 -8.80
N LEU A 107 14.26 -9.21 -7.91
CA LEU A 107 12.82 -9.05 -7.88
C LEU A 107 12.43 -7.60 -7.54
N ASN A 108 13.05 -7.05 -6.50
CA ASN A 108 12.83 -5.63 -6.12
C ASN A 108 13.22 -4.69 -7.25
N GLY A 109 14.32 -4.98 -7.97
CA GLY A 109 14.76 -4.20 -9.12
C GLY A 109 13.75 -4.19 -10.27
N ILE A 110 13.14 -5.34 -10.59
CA ILE A 110 12.09 -5.43 -11.63
C ILE A 110 10.91 -4.54 -11.25
N VAL A 111 10.39 -4.68 -10.03
CA VAL A 111 9.20 -3.97 -9.58
C VAL A 111 9.48 -2.46 -9.44
N ALA A 112 10.64 -2.08 -8.94
CA ALA A 112 11.06 -0.68 -8.86
C ALA A 112 11.14 -0.03 -10.26
N ASN A 113 11.70 -0.75 -11.25
CA ASN A 113 11.76 -0.23 -12.62
C ASN A 113 10.35 -0.11 -13.26
N LEU A 114 9.43 -1.02 -12.97
CA LEU A 114 8.02 -0.87 -13.38
C LEU A 114 7.40 0.40 -12.79
N ALA A 115 7.62 0.67 -11.49
CA ALA A 115 7.14 1.88 -10.83
C ALA A 115 7.72 3.16 -11.46
N VAL A 116 9.02 3.19 -11.74
CA VAL A 116 9.68 4.31 -12.44
C VAL A 116 9.15 4.48 -13.86
N THR A 117 8.80 3.39 -14.54
CA THR A 117 8.23 3.45 -15.90
C THR A 117 6.84 4.12 -15.86
N GLU A 118 6.01 3.85 -14.88
CA GLU A 118 4.72 4.54 -14.72
C GLU A 118 4.90 6.02 -14.35
N PHE A 119 5.89 6.33 -13.51
CA PHE A 119 6.25 7.72 -13.26
C PHE A 119 6.65 8.45 -14.54
N TRP A 120 7.49 7.84 -15.38
CA TRP A 120 7.86 8.43 -16.68
C TRP A 120 6.66 8.62 -17.60
N ALA A 121 5.79 7.62 -17.72
CA ALA A 121 4.56 7.76 -18.50
C ALA A 121 3.72 8.93 -18.01
N MET A 122 3.63 9.11 -16.68
CA MET A 122 2.88 10.21 -16.04
C MET A 122 3.46 11.59 -16.36
N VAL A 123 4.79 11.76 -16.24
CA VAL A 123 5.41 13.10 -16.37
C VAL A 123 5.67 13.49 -17.83
N THR A 124 5.80 12.51 -18.73
CA THR A 124 6.07 12.77 -20.14
C THR A 124 4.81 12.72 -21.03
N GLY A 125 3.75 12.10 -20.54
CA GLY A 125 2.53 11.90 -21.34
C GLY A 125 2.69 10.95 -22.53
N LEU A 126 3.76 10.14 -22.58
CA LEU A 126 4.03 9.22 -23.70
C LEU A 126 2.94 8.18 -23.91
N ARG A 127 2.25 7.79 -22.86
CA ARG A 127 1.08 6.90 -22.85
C ARG A 127 0.26 7.10 -21.60
N GLU A 128 -0.93 6.54 -21.58
CA GLU A 128 -1.72 6.44 -20.35
C GLU A 128 -1.00 5.63 -19.27
N VAL A 129 -1.14 6.07 -18.03
CA VAL A 129 -0.58 5.41 -16.86
C VAL A 129 -1.39 4.15 -16.55
N HIS A 130 -0.71 3.04 -16.40
CA HIS A 130 -1.34 1.83 -15.92
C HIS A 130 -1.48 1.88 -14.40
N ARG A 131 -2.71 1.99 -13.92
CA ARG A 131 -2.98 2.16 -12.49
C ARG A 131 -2.71 0.91 -11.64
N TYR A 132 -2.64 -0.27 -12.25
CA TYR A 132 -2.33 -1.50 -11.54
C TYR A 132 -1.60 -2.49 -12.44
N ILE A 133 -0.36 -2.81 -12.07
CA ILE A 133 0.52 -3.72 -12.80
C ILE A 133 0.94 -4.84 -11.85
N VAL A 134 0.94 -6.08 -12.33
CA VAL A 134 1.41 -7.26 -11.61
C VAL A 134 2.50 -7.96 -12.39
N TYR A 135 3.62 -8.22 -11.75
CA TYR A 135 4.70 -9.08 -12.25
C TYR A 135 4.57 -10.47 -11.65
N TYR A 136 4.48 -11.47 -12.50
CA TYR A 136 4.43 -12.89 -12.14
C TYR A 136 5.81 -13.51 -12.38
N GLY A 137 6.56 -13.77 -11.31
CA GLY A 137 7.94 -14.23 -11.38
C GLY A 137 8.06 -15.61 -12.01
N MET A 138 7.22 -16.57 -11.61
CA MET A 138 7.24 -17.93 -12.17
C MET A 138 6.97 -17.99 -13.68
N ARG A 139 6.33 -16.97 -14.23
CA ARG A 139 5.96 -16.90 -15.67
C ARG A 139 6.75 -15.84 -16.41
N SER A 140 7.65 -15.11 -15.74
CA SER A 140 8.38 -13.96 -16.30
C SER A 140 7.48 -13.02 -17.11
N SER A 141 6.30 -12.71 -16.58
CA SER A 141 5.29 -11.94 -17.31
C SER A 141 4.76 -10.77 -16.49
N VAL A 142 4.46 -9.68 -17.19
CA VAL A 142 3.83 -8.49 -16.63
C VAL A 142 2.40 -8.38 -17.15
N LYS A 143 1.44 -8.12 -16.28
CA LYS A 143 0.04 -7.90 -16.65
C LYS A 143 -0.49 -6.60 -16.07
N VAL A 144 -1.23 -5.86 -16.88
CA VAL A 144 -2.04 -4.74 -16.44
C VAL A 144 -3.37 -5.27 -15.94
N ARG A 145 -3.77 -4.83 -14.76
CA ARG A 145 -5.07 -5.12 -14.15
C ARG A 145 -6.01 -3.93 -14.35
N THR A 146 -7.29 -4.22 -14.55
CA THR A 146 -8.33 -3.22 -14.82
C THR A 146 -9.39 -3.18 -13.72
N ASN A 147 -8.98 -3.40 -12.47
CA ASN A 147 -9.89 -3.33 -11.34
C ASN A 147 -10.65 -1.99 -11.31
N PRO A 148 -11.97 -1.98 -11.15
CA PRO A 148 -12.71 -0.74 -10.99
C PRO A 148 -12.43 -0.12 -9.62
N ARG A 149 -12.71 1.17 -9.50
CA ARG A 149 -12.83 1.80 -8.18
C ARG A 149 -14.00 1.15 -7.44
N LYS A 150 -13.83 0.87 -6.15
CA LYS A 150 -14.94 0.46 -5.28
C LYS A 150 -15.92 1.62 -5.11
N GLU A 151 -17.22 1.36 -5.21
CA GLU A 151 -18.26 2.39 -5.13
C GLU A 151 -18.19 3.13 -3.78
N ASP A 152 -18.11 2.39 -2.68
CA ASP A 152 -18.09 2.93 -1.32
C ASP A 152 -16.67 3.06 -0.73
N CYS A 153 -15.66 3.27 -1.57
CA CYS A 153 -14.30 3.45 -1.09
C CYS A 153 -14.15 4.76 -0.31
N PHE A 154 -13.93 4.67 0.99
CA PHE A 154 -13.70 5.83 1.86
C PHE A 154 -12.49 6.66 1.40
N ILE A 155 -11.39 6.01 1.04
CA ILE A 155 -10.14 6.68 0.64
C ILE A 155 -10.34 7.50 -0.66
N CYS A 156 -11.01 6.91 -1.66
CA CYS A 156 -11.30 7.59 -2.91
C CYS A 156 -12.52 8.51 -2.85
N GLY A 157 -13.35 8.38 -1.84
CA GLY A 157 -14.55 9.20 -1.63
C GLY A 157 -14.30 10.34 -0.67
N ALA A 158 -14.66 10.13 0.60
CA ALA A 158 -14.66 11.17 1.62
C ALA A 158 -13.26 11.73 1.95
N LEU A 159 -12.22 10.90 1.88
CA LEU A 159 -10.87 11.33 2.22
C LEU A 159 -10.15 12.08 1.09
N ALA A 160 -10.51 11.83 -0.17
CA ALA A 160 -9.82 12.43 -1.31
C ALA A 160 -9.87 13.96 -1.30
N ASN A 161 -8.69 14.60 -1.29
CA ASN A 161 -8.51 16.06 -1.20
C ASN A 161 -9.08 16.71 0.08
N SER A 162 -9.28 15.92 1.13
CA SER A 162 -9.88 16.37 2.40
C SER A 162 -8.84 16.28 3.53
N ARG A 163 -8.00 17.30 3.64
CA ARG A 163 -6.86 17.34 4.60
C ARG A 163 -7.30 17.21 6.05
N GLU A 164 -8.46 17.73 6.40
CA GLU A 164 -9.02 17.71 7.75
C GLU A 164 -9.33 16.27 8.20
N GLN A 165 -9.53 15.36 7.26
CA GLN A 165 -9.87 13.97 7.54
C GLN A 165 -8.63 13.06 7.61
N ALA A 166 -7.44 13.58 7.33
CA ALA A 166 -6.17 12.83 7.39
C ALA A 166 -5.68 12.63 8.83
N ASN A 167 -6.53 12.10 9.69
CA ASN A 167 -6.16 11.83 11.08
C ASN A 167 -5.49 10.45 11.21
N ILE A 168 -4.18 10.39 10.94
CA ILE A 168 -3.41 9.16 11.09
C ILE A 168 -3.31 8.69 12.55
N PHE A 169 -3.47 9.58 13.53
CA PHE A 169 -3.40 9.24 14.95
C PHE A 169 -4.49 8.26 15.39
N ARG A 170 -5.60 8.16 14.64
CA ARG A 170 -6.65 7.17 14.89
C ARG A 170 -6.15 5.71 14.90
N TYR A 171 -5.01 5.43 14.24
CA TYR A 171 -4.40 4.09 14.19
C TYR A 171 -3.28 3.91 15.21
N VAL A 172 -2.65 5.01 15.64
CA VAL A 172 -1.50 4.99 16.53
C VAL A 172 -1.89 5.25 17.97
N ASP A 173 -2.92 6.09 18.20
CA ASP A 173 -3.40 6.45 19.53
C ASP A 173 -4.94 6.49 19.56
N PRO A 174 -5.60 5.40 19.98
CA PRO A 174 -7.06 5.34 20.05
C PRO A 174 -7.67 6.32 21.06
N VAL A 175 -6.89 6.88 21.99
CA VAL A 175 -7.37 7.91 22.93
C VAL A 175 -7.56 9.24 22.23
N ASN A 176 -6.67 9.60 21.30
CA ASN A 176 -6.77 10.83 20.51
C ASN A 176 -7.78 10.73 19.35
N ALA A 177 -8.17 9.53 18.93
CA ALA A 177 -9.20 9.31 17.90
C ALA A 177 -10.60 9.79 18.31
N LYS A 178 -10.84 10.04 19.61
CA LYS A 178 -12.13 10.52 20.15
C LYS A 178 -12.25 12.05 20.22
N LEU A 179 -11.22 12.78 19.86
CA LEU A 179 -11.15 14.26 19.98
C LEU A 179 -11.26 14.98 18.62
N SER A 180 -11.54 14.27 17.55
CA SER A 180 -11.72 14.85 16.21
C SER A 180 -13.13 14.62 15.67
#